data_ec647468e1036e557142c4c04f452221
#
_entry.id   ec647468e1036e557142c4c04f452221
#
_cell.length_a   1.000
_cell.length_b   1.000
_cell.length_c   1.000
_cell.angle_alpha   90.00
_cell.angle_beta   90.00
_cell.angle_gamma   90.00
#
_symmetry.space_group_name_H-M   'P 1'
#
loop_
_entity.id
_entity.type
_entity.pdbx_description
1 polymer ?
#
loop_
_entity_poly.entity_id
_entity_poly.type
_entity_poly.pdbx_seq_one_letter_code
_entity_poly.pdbx_strand_id
1 'polypeptide(L)'
;MLEVLDRTRADFPHSEAEITKQLRERGEDVPDLVSVMRDHPVEAVEYLFPHYFLLTYFSSMSSYRIRPLGPESCLFEIWSLTRFPGDRSPGRPIPPVPLPPDDPSWPMIPAQDFSNLPRQQRGLHARGFEFMRLSERVEGLISNFERVIDGFLAGVPADRLVPAIQQTNTTIDVPIADLGPGVRVGTDAPT
;
A
#
# COMPACT_ATOMS: atom_id res chain seq x y z
N MET A 1 -18.88 3.89 9.19
CA MET A 1 -17.57 3.46 8.64
C MET A 1 -16.71 2.76 9.69
N LEU A 2 -16.54 3.29 10.91
CA LEU A 2 -15.83 2.62 12.01
C LEU A 2 -16.52 1.29 12.42
N GLU A 3 -17.82 1.25 12.43
CA GLU A 3 -18.63 0.05 12.76
C GLU A 3 -18.49 -1.08 11.72
N VAL A 4 -18.21 -0.72 10.45
CA VAL A 4 -17.93 -1.70 9.38
C VAL A 4 -16.51 -2.26 9.54
N LEU A 5 -15.54 -1.43 9.92
CA LEU A 5 -14.16 -1.87 10.18
C LEU A 5 -14.07 -2.79 11.40
N ASP A 6 -14.86 -2.50 12.46
CA ASP A 6 -14.92 -3.37 13.64
C ASP A 6 -15.58 -4.72 13.34
N ARG A 7 -16.64 -4.74 12.51
CA ARG A 7 -17.25 -6.00 12.04
C ARG A 7 -16.29 -6.82 11.19
N THR A 8 -15.57 -6.19 10.28
CA THR A 8 -14.57 -6.86 9.44
C THR A 8 -13.45 -7.44 10.29
N ARG A 9 -13.00 -6.74 11.32
CA ARG A 9 -12.01 -7.22 12.29
C ARG A 9 -12.51 -8.43 13.11
N ALA A 10 -13.78 -8.44 13.48
CA ALA A 10 -14.37 -9.55 14.23
C ALA A 10 -14.49 -10.85 13.41
N ASP A 11 -14.63 -10.73 12.08
CA ASP A 11 -14.74 -11.87 11.16
C ASP A 11 -13.38 -12.39 10.67
N PHE A 12 -12.29 -11.63 10.81
CA PHE A 12 -10.95 -12.00 10.37
C PHE A 12 -10.42 -13.31 11.00
N PRO A 13 -10.54 -13.55 12.32
CA PRO A 13 -10.03 -14.79 12.93
C PRO A 13 -10.70 -16.06 12.38
N HIS A 14 -11.96 -15.97 12.00
CA HIS A 14 -12.68 -17.11 11.40
C HIS A 14 -12.19 -17.41 9.98
N SER A 15 -11.85 -16.38 9.22
CA SER A 15 -11.32 -16.56 7.86
C SER A 15 -9.91 -17.17 7.88
N GLU A 16 -9.07 -16.79 8.82
CA GLU A 16 -7.70 -17.31 8.98
C GLU A 16 -7.69 -18.78 9.38
N ALA A 17 -8.55 -19.17 10.32
CA ALA A 17 -8.71 -20.58 10.72
C ALA A 17 -9.19 -21.44 9.55
N GLU A 18 -10.15 -20.97 8.79
CA GLU A 18 -10.68 -21.67 7.63
C GLU A 18 -9.64 -21.76 6.49
N ILE A 19 -8.90 -20.68 6.24
CA ILE A 19 -7.80 -20.67 5.26
C ILE A 19 -6.72 -21.66 5.68
N THR A 20 -6.29 -21.64 6.94
CA THR A 20 -5.31 -22.61 7.48
C THR A 20 -5.77 -24.04 7.26
N LYS A 21 -7.02 -24.32 7.56
CA LYS A 21 -7.62 -25.64 7.38
C LYS A 21 -7.59 -26.07 5.91
N GLN A 22 -8.08 -25.23 5.00
CA GLN A 22 -8.12 -25.53 3.58
C GLN A 22 -6.73 -25.75 2.96
N LEU A 23 -5.72 -24.95 3.38
CA LEU A 23 -4.35 -25.12 2.91
C LEU A 23 -3.75 -26.44 3.39
N ARG A 24 -3.98 -26.82 4.66
CA ARG A 24 -3.54 -28.11 5.21
C ARG A 24 -4.23 -29.30 4.55
N GLU A 25 -5.53 -29.20 4.24
CA GLU A 25 -6.26 -30.21 3.49
C GLU A 25 -5.69 -30.43 2.07
N ARG A 26 -5.07 -29.41 1.50
CA ARG A 26 -4.34 -29.47 0.22
C ARG A 26 -2.91 -30.03 0.36
N GLY A 27 -2.49 -30.37 1.58
CA GLY A 27 -1.15 -30.87 1.86
C GLY A 27 -0.09 -29.77 1.95
N GLU A 28 -0.48 -28.53 2.12
CA GLU A 28 0.46 -27.44 2.34
C GLU A 28 0.91 -27.39 3.80
N ASP A 29 2.21 -27.28 4.01
CA ASP A 29 2.78 -27.04 5.35
C ASP A 29 2.68 -25.55 5.69
N VAL A 30 1.61 -25.20 6.38
CA VAL A 30 1.36 -23.83 6.82
C VAL A 30 1.29 -23.77 8.34
N PRO A 31 1.86 -22.72 8.96
CA PRO A 31 1.76 -22.52 10.39
C PRO A 31 0.30 -22.30 10.82
N ASP A 32 0.04 -22.29 12.10
CA ASP A 32 -1.24 -21.80 12.64
C ASP A 32 -1.32 -20.29 12.48
N LEU A 33 -2.05 -19.87 11.46
CA LEU A 33 -2.16 -18.46 11.08
C LEU A 33 -2.83 -17.60 12.16
N VAL A 34 -3.76 -18.16 12.90
CA VAL A 34 -4.41 -17.47 14.02
C VAL A 34 -3.38 -17.13 15.10
N SER A 35 -2.52 -18.09 15.45
CA SER A 35 -1.45 -17.85 16.40
C SER A 35 -0.41 -16.88 15.87
N VAL A 36 -0.02 -17.02 14.59
CA VAL A 36 0.92 -16.08 13.95
C VAL A 36 0.40 -14.66 13.98
N MET A 37 -0.86 -14.45 13.59
CA MET A 37 -1.46 -13.10 13.58
C MET A 37 -1.63 -12.50 14.98
N ARG A 38 -1.89 -13.34 15.98
CA ARG A 38 -1.95 -12.88 17.37
C ARG A 38 -0.60 -12.46 17.92
N ASP A 39 0.44 -13.26 17.65
CA ASP A 39 1.76 -13.10 18.25
C ASP A 39 2.66 -12.16 17.41
N HIS A 40 2.41 -12.10 16.13
CA HIS A 40 3.11 -11.26 15.14
C HIS A 40 2.09 -10.67 14.16
N PRO A 41 1.32 -9.64 14.59
CA PRO A 41 0.34 -9.03 13.72
C PRO A 41 1.03 -8.47 12.48
N VAL A 42 0.60 -8.98 11.32
CA VAL A 42 1.08 -8.51 10.01
C VAL A 42 0.09 -7.48 9.50
N GLU A 43 0.60 -6.35 9.09
CA GLU A 43 -0.22 -5.35 8.41
C GLU A 43 -0.70 -5.89 7.06
N ALA A 44 -1.94 -5.62 6.72
CA ALA A 44 -2.51 -6.09 5.46
C ALA A 44 -1.80 -5.48 4.24
N VAL A 45 -1.20 -4.31 4.41
CA VAL A 45 -0.44 -3.60 3.38
C VAL A 45 0.83 -3.05 3.99
N GLU A 46 1.95 -3.55 3.51
CA GLU A 46 3.28 -3.03 3.83
C GLU A 46 3.68 -2.00 2.77
N TYR A 47 4.22 -0.89 3.21
CA TYR A 47 4.67 0.15 2.30
C TYR A 47 6.18 0.34 2.39
N LEU A 48 6.85 0.28 1.26
CA LEU A 48 8.27 0.56 1.13
C LEU A 48 8.47 1.84 0.32
N PHE A 49 8.88 2.89 1.00
CA PHE A 49 9.15 4.19 0.36
C PHE A 49 10.18 4.06 -0.77
N PRO A 50 10.02 4.71 -1.90
CA PRO A 50 8.97 5.69 -2.22
C PRO A 50 7.74 5.13 -2.98
N HIS A 51 7.74 3.92 -3.50
CA HIS A 51 6.74 3.54 -4.50
C HIS A 51 6.42 2.05 -4.56
N TYR A 52 6.69 1.32 -3.49
CA TYR A 52 6.48 -0.12 -3.46
C TYR A 52 5.52 -0.51 -2.35
N PHE A 53 4.53 -1.34 -2.68
CA PHE A 53 3.55 -1.87 -1.74
C PHE A 53 3.58 -3.39 -1.77
N LEU A 54 3.47 -4.00 -0.60
CA LEU A 54 3.38 -5.43 -0.41
C LEU A 54 2.04 -5.75 0.25
N LEU A 55 1.27 -6.61 -0.40
CA LEU A 55 0.06 -7.18 0.17
C LEU A 55 0.38 -8.63 0.50
N THR A 56 0.73 -8.87 1.74
CA THR A 56 1.17 -10.17 2.22
C THR A 56 -0.01 -11.02 2.62
N TYR A 57 -0.09 -12.23 2.03
CA TYR A 57 -1.03 -13.28 2.39
C TYR A 57 -0.23 -14.54 2.73
N PHE A 58 -0.88 -15.50 3.37
CA PHE A 58 -0.20 -16.66 3.95
C PHE A 58 0.52 -17.58 2.96
N SER A 59 0.02 -17.72 1.76
CA SER A 59 0.64 -18.56 0.72
C SER A 59 0.98 -17.80 -0.55
N SER A 60 0.63 -16.51 -0.57
CA SER A 60 0.84 -15.65 -1.73
C SER A 60 1.15 -14.23 -1.29
N MET A 61 1.74 -13.47 -2.16
CA MET A 61 1.97 -12.04 -1.96
C MET A 61 1.68 -11.32 -3.27
N SER A 62 0.90 -10.25 -3.20
CA SER A 62 0.85 -9.29 -4.29
C SER A 62 1.80 -8.14 -3.97
N SER A 63 2.54 -7.69 -4.96
CA SER A 63 3.35 -6.50 -4.82
C SER A 63 3.02 -5.51 -5.91
N TYR A 64 2.97 -4.25 -5.53
CA TYR A 64 2.66 -3.13 -6.41
C TYR A 64 3.86 -2.21 -6.45
N ARG A 65 4.33 -1.94 -7.65
CA ARG A 65 5.39 -0.96 -7.89
C ARG A 65 4.87 0.13 -8.81
N ILE A 66 4.91 1.37 -8.32
CA ILE A 66 4.43 2.51 -9.07
C ILE A 66 5.65 3.32 -9.54
N ARG A 67 5.99 3.20 -10.83
CA ARG A 67 7.11 3.94 -11.42
C ARG A 67 6.63 5.19 -12.14
N PRO A 68 6.95 6.38 -11.65
CA PRO A 68 6.66 7.61 -12.37
C PRO A 68 7.34 7.62 -13.74
N LEU A 69 6.59 7.94 -14.79
CA LEU A 69 7.09 8.17 -16.14
C LEU A 69 7.08 9.66 -16.48
N GLY A 70 6.34 10.45 -15.72
CA GLY A 70 6.20 11.88 -15.84
C GLY A 70 5.17 12.38 -14.84
N PRO A 71 4.89 13.70 -14.80
CA PRO A 71 3.93 14.26 -13.86
C PRO A 71 2.52 13.70 -13.99
N GLU A 72 2.15 13.27 -15.19
CA GLU A 72 0.79 12.84 -15.52
C GLU A 72 0.66 11.35 -15.77
N SER A 73 1.74 10.58 -15.62
CA SER A 73 1.72 9.17 -15.96
C SER A 73 2.68 8.34 -15.13
N CYS A 74 2.29 7.13 -14.85
CA CYS A 74 3.12 6.13 -14.21
C CYS A 74 2.92 4.75 -14.86
N LEU A 75 3.91 3.88 -14.67
CA LEU A 75 3.74 2.46 -14.89
C LEU A 75 3.40 1.80 -13.56
N PHE A 76 2.23 1.22 -13.49
CA PHE A 76 1.76 0.46 -12.33
C PHE A 76 2.03 -1.02 -12.58
N GLU A 77 3.01 -1.58 -11.89
CA GLU A 77 3.41 -2.99 -12.02
C GLU A 77 2.79 -3.80 -10.89
N ILE A 78 2.11 -4.89 -11.24
CA ILE A 78 1.55 -5.85 -10.29
C ILE A 78 2.27 -7.16 -10.44
N TRP A 79 2.76 -7.70 -9.33
CA TRP A 79 3.39 -9.00 -9.25
C TRP A 79 2.60 -9.88 -8.28
N SER A 80 2.19 -11.04 -8.74
CA SER A 80 1.60 -12.06 -7.89
C SER A 80 2.63 -13.16 -7.66
N LEU A 81 3.04 -13.32 -6.43
CA LEU A 81 4.02 -14.30 -6.00
C LEU A 81 3.31 -15.38 -5.19
N THR A 82 3.65 -16.63 -5.45
CA THR A 82 3.10 -17.79 -4.75
C THR A 82 4.23 -18.56 -4.08
N ARG A 83 4.02 -18.98 -2.85
CA ARG A 83 4.95 -19.89 -2.16
C ARG A 83 4.81 -21.26 -2.77
N PHE A 84 5.93 -21.86 -3.16
CA PHE A 84 5.98 -23.26 -3.60
C PHE A 84 6.51 -24.12 -2.45
N PRO A 85 5.89 -25.28 -2.17
CA PRO A 85 6.44 -26.27 -1.27
C PRO A 85 7.85 -26.70 -1.72
N GLY A 86 8.73 -27.03 -0.77
CA GLY A 86 10.18 -27.12 -0.98
C GLY A 86 10.67 -28.12 -2.03
N ASP A 87 9.85 -29.06 -2.46
CA ASP A 87 10.14 -30.06 -3.48
C ASP A 87 9.55 -29.75 -4.86
N ARG A 88 8.72 -28.73 -4.95
CA ARG A 88 8.12 -28.28 -6.23
C ARG A 88 9.00 -27.23 -6.87
N SER A 89 9.47 -27.51 -8.07
CA SER A 89 10.11 -26.50 -8.90
C SER A 89 9.08 -25.45 -9.29
N PRO A 90 9.30 -24.18 -8.95
CA PRO A 90 8.49 -23.11 -9.54
C PRO A 90 8.67 -23.18 -11.06
N GLY A 91 7.59 -23.14 -11.79
CA GLY A 91 7.63 -23.00 -13.24
C GLY A 91 8.37 -21.73 -13.65
N ARG A 92 8.49 -21.49 -14.95
CA ARG A 92 9.00 -20.19 -15.42
C ARG A 92 8.05 -19.07 -15.00
N PRO A 93 8.58 -17.92 -14.55
CA PRO A 93 7.76 -16.76 -14.31
C PRO A 93 6.92 -16.43 -15.55
N ILE A 94 5.67 -16.08 -15.33
CA ILE A 94 4.79 -15.62 -16.42
C ILE A 94 5.32 -14.26 -16.88
N PRO A 95 5.56 -14.05 -18.18
CA PRO A 95 5.97 -12.75 -18.68
C PRO A 95 4.93 -11.68 -18.34
N PRO A 96 5.35 -10.45 -18.03
CA PRO A 96 4.42 -9.36 -17.75
C PRO A 96 3.59 -9.06 -19.02
N VAL A 97 2.29 -8.87 -18.82
CA VAL A 97 1.34 -8.49 -19.88
C VAL A 97 0.92 -7.04 -19.62
N PRO A 98 1.20 -6.11 -20.53
CA PRO A 98 0.65 -4.77 -20.45
C PRO A 98 -0.86 -4.79 -20.66
N LEU A 99 -1.60 -4.24 -19.72
CA LEU A 99 -3.05 -4.14 -19.77
C LEU A 99 -3.46 -2.66 -19.60
N PRO A 100 -4.47 -2.19 -20.33
CA PRO A 100 -5.06 -0.88 -20.06
C PRO A 100 -5.76 -0.87 -18.70
N PRO A 101 -5.91 0.29 -18.05
CA PRO A 101 -6.52 0.38 -16.71
C PRO A 101 -8.00 -0.03 -16.69
N ASP A 102 -8.67 -0.03 -17.82
CA ASP A 102 -10.07 -0.43 -18.00
C ASP A 102 -10.25 -1.82 -18.64
N ASP A 103 -9.20 -2.63 -18.65
CA ASP A 103 -9.27 -3.99 -19.20
C ASP A 103 -10.27 -4.84 -18.41
N PRO A 104 -11.20 -5.52 -19.10
CA PRO A 104 -12.25 -6.31 -18.45
C PRO A 104 -11.72 -7.57 -17.74
N SER A 105 -10.48 -7.94 -17.93
CA SER A 105 -9.86 -9.08 -17.23
C SER A 105 -9.40 -8.76 -15.83
N TRP A 106 -9.39 -7.47 -15.42
CA TRP A 106 -9.04 -7.09 -14.07
C TRP A 106 -10.00 -7.69 -13.05
N PRO A 107 -9.51 -8.28 -11.95
CA PRO A 107 -10.37 -8.64 -10.82
C PRO A 107 -11.10 -7.42 -10.26
N MET A 108 -12.21 -7.65 -9.57
CA MET A 108 -13.12 -6.60 -9.11
C MET A 108 -12.42 -5.46 -8.35
N ILE A 109 -11.54 -5.78 -7.40
CA ILE A 109 -10.87 -4.76 -6.57
C ILE A 109 -9.89 -3.92 -7.41
N PRO A 110 -8.93 -4.50 -8.14
CA PRO A 110 -8.08 -3.72 -9.05
C PRO A 110 -8.87 -2.90 -10.07
N ALA A 111 -9.94 -3.44 -10.64
CA ALA A 111 -10.78 -2.71 -11.59
C ALA A 111 -11.40 -1.46 -10.96
N GLN A 112 -11.88 -1.57 -9.72
CA GLN A 112 -12.42 -0.43 -8.96
C GLN A 112 -11.36 0.65 -8.74
N ASP A 113 -10.19 0.27 -8.27
CA ASP A 113 -9.09 1.18 -7.97
C ASP A 113 -8.59 1.88 -9.23
N PHE A 114 -8.32 1.13 -10.29
CA PHE A 114 -7.81 1.68 -11.55
C PHE A 114 -8.81 2.59 -12.25
N SER A 115 -10.11 2.35 -12.11
CA SER A 115 -11.13 3.25 -12.64
C SER A 115 -11.13 4.61 -11.96
N ASN A 116 -10.66 4.68 -10.72
CA ASN A 116 -10.67 5.90 -9.91
C ASN A 116 -9.41 6.76 -10.11
N LEU A 117 -8.24 6.14 -10.29
CA LEU A 117 -6.97 6.86 -10.43
C LEU A 117 -6.99 7.96 -11.51
N PRO A 118 -7.44 7.70 -12.76
CA PRO A 118 -7.50 8.75 -13.77
C PRO A 118 -8.50 9.87 -13.45
N ARG A 119 -9.53 9.58 -12.66
CA ARG A 119 -10.50 10.59 -12.22
C ARG A 119 -9.89 11.50 -11.17
N GLN A 120 -9.16 10.93 -10.23
CA GLN A 120 -8.43 11.71 -9.22
C GLN A 120 -7.37 12.58 -9.87
N GLN A 121 -6.58 12.03 -10.80
CA GLN A 121 -5.58 12.83 -11.54
C GLN A 121 -6.22 14.03 -12.24
N ARG A 122 -7.34 13.86 -12.92
CA ARG A 122 -8.09 15.00 -13.50
C ARG A 122 -8.61 15.96 -12.45
N GLY A 123 -8.99 15.46 -11.28
CA GLY A 123 -9.45 16.26 -10.14
C GLY A 123 -8.39 17.23 -9.63
N LEU A 124 -7.12 16.83 -9.63
CA LEU A 124 -6.00 17.68 -9.23
C LEU A 124 -5.82 18.92 -10.12
N HIS A 125 -6.26 18.83 -11.39
CA HIS A 125 -6.24 19.94 -12.35
C HIS A 125 -7.53 20.75 -12.39
N ALA A 126 -8.49 20.43 -11.51
CA ALA A 126 -9.74 21.15 -11.49
C ALA A 126 -9.54 22.61 -11.04
N ARG A 127 -10.24 23.55 -11.71
CA ARG A 127 -10.21 24.95 -11.31
C ARG A 127 -10.69 25.09 -9.87
N GLY A 128 -9.87 25.68 -9.02
CA GLY A 128 -10.15 25.87 -7.60
C GLY A 128 -9.66 24.70 -6.70
N PHE A 129 -8.99 23.70 -7.25
CA PHE A 129 -8.22 22.76 -6.43
C PHE A 129 -6.95 23.46 -5.96
N GLU A 130 -6.80 23.64 -4.66
CA GLU A 130 -5.66 24.32 -4.05
C GLU A 130 -4.75 23.33 -3.31
N PHE A 131 -5.35 22.43 -2.57
CA PHE A 131 -4.62 21.40 -1.80
C PHE A 131 -5.51 20.21 -1.47
N MET A 132 -4.87 19.07 -1.24
CA MET A 132 -5.53 17.88 -0.73
C MET A 132 -5.72 18.00 0.79
N ARG A 133 -6.94 17.72 1.25
CA ARG A 133 -7.25 17.72 2.68
C ARG A 133 -7.19 16.30 3.22
N LEU A 134 -6.23 16.07 4.08
CA LEU A 134 -6.04 14.79 4.73
C LEU A 134 -6.66 14.79 6.13
N SER A 135 -7.17 13.64 6.53
CA SER A 135 -7.59 13.40 7.90
C SER A 135 -6.38 13.13 8.78
N GLU A 136 -6.14 13.97 9.77
CA GLU A 136 -5.07 13.79 10.75
C GLU A 136 -5.16 12.43 11.46
N ARG A 137 -6.38 11.96 11.70
CA ARG A 137 -6.62 10.73 12.44
C ARG A 137 -6.34 9.44 11.65
N VAL A 138 -6.63 9.42 10.34
CA VAL A 138 -6.61 8.16 9.55
C VAL A 138 -5.71 8.23 8.32
N GLU A 139 -5.15 9.40 8.00
CA GLU A 139 -4.33 9.63 6.81
C GLU A 139 -2.94 10.18 7.13
N GLY A 140 -2.48 9.98 8.38
CA GLY A 140 -1.14 10.38 8.81
C GLY A 140 -0.04 9.72 7.98
N LEU A 141 -0.24 8.49 7.49
CA LEU A 141 0.66 7.81 6.57
C LEU A 141 0.88 8.62 5.28
N ILE A 142 -0.20 9.09 4.68
CA ILE A 142 -0.16 9.90 3.44
C ILE A 142 0.55 11.22 3.72
N SER A 143 0.22 11.87 4.84
CA SER A 143 0.87 13.11 5.24
C SER A 143 2.38 12.93 5.45
N ASN A 144 2.81 11.86 6.11
CA ASN A 144 4.23 11.56 6.29
C ASN A 144 4.93 11.27 4.96
N PHE A 145 4.27 10.55 4.06
CA PHE A 145 4.79 10.30 2.71
C PHE A 145 5.04 11.62 1.95
N GLU A 146 4.06 12.51 1.92
CA GLU A 146 4.19 13.80 1.25
C GLU A 146 5.30 14.66 1.87
N ARG A 147 5.41 14.69 3.21
CA ARG A 147 6.50 15.38 3.90
C ARG A 147 7.87 14.85 3.51
N VAL A 148 8.01 13.53 3.33
CA VAL A 148 9.28 12.95 2.89
C VAL A 148 9.60 13.39 1.47
N ILE A 149 8.63 13.40 0.57
CA ILE A 149 8.81 13.88 -0.81
C ILE A 149 9.24 15.35 -0.82
N ASP A 150 8.50 16.20 -0.10
CA ASP A 150 8.83 17.64 0.02
C ASP A 150 10.23 17.85 0.62
N GLY A 151 10.59 17.06 1.61
CA GLY A 151 11.93 17.09 2.19
C GLY A 151 13.03 16.76 1.19
N PHE A 152 12.86 15.74 0.37
CA PHE A 152 13.81 15.42 -0.70
C PHE A 152 13.89 16.53 -1.73
N LEU A 153 12.77 17.09 -2.15
CA LEU A 153 12.73 18.21 -3.09
C LEU A 153 13.39 19.46 -2.53
N ALA A 154 13.29 19.69 -1.22
CA ALA A 154 13.94 20.81 -0.53
C ALA A 154 15.42 20.54 -0.19
N GLY A 155 15.96 19.36 -0.53
CA GLY A 155 17.35 18.99 -0.22
C GLY A 155 17.62 18.74 1.26
N VAL A 156 16.61 18.34 2.03
CA VAL A 156 16.78 17.98 3.44
C VAL A 156 17.65 16.72 3.54
N PRO A 157 18.64 16.68 4.44
CA PRO A 157 19.45 15.49 4.65
C PRO A 157 18.63 14.25 4.95
N ALA A 158 18.98 13.11 4.35
CA ALA A 158 18.18 11.90 4.42
C ALA A 158 17.99 11.38 5.85
N ASP A 159 18.99 11.55 6.72
CA ASP A 159 18.91 11.16 8.13
C ASP A 159 17.80 11.91 8.89
N ARG A 160 17.50 13.14 8.50
CA ARG A 160 16.39 13.90 9.08
C ARG A 160 15.01 13.44 8.56
N LEU A 161 14.95 12.75 7.44
CA LEU A 161 13.70 12.24 6.85
C LEU A 161 13.34 10.84 7.37
N VAL A 162 14.30 10.13 7.97
CA VAL A 162 14.12 8.76 8.47
C VAL A 162 12.89 8.61 9.39
N PRO A 163 12.61 9.50 10.36
CA PRO A 163 11.44 9.33 11.23
C PRO A 163 10.12 9.31 10.44
N ALA A 164 9.98 10.19 9.45
CA ALA A 164 8.79 10.20 8.60
C ALA A 164 8.72 8.95 7.71
N ILE A 165 9.85 8.51 7.14
CA ILE A 165 9.92 7.28 6.34
C ILE A 165 9.49 6.07 7.16
N GLN A 166 9.96 5.94 8.38
CA GLN A 166 9.59 4.85 9.27
C GLN A 166 8.08 4.83 9.57
N GLN A 167 7.47 6.01 9.70
CA GLN A 167 6.05 6.14 9.97
C GLN A 167 5.17 5.91 8.73
N THR A 168 5.72 5.85 7.53
CA THR A 168 4.95 5.45 6.34
C THR A 168 4.69 3.94 6.28
N ASN A 169 5.36 3.14 7.10
CA ASN A 169 5.27 1.68 7.13
C ASN A 169 4.45 1.16 8.32
N THR A 170 3.62 1.97 8.92
CA THR A 170 2.86 1.60 10.12
C THR A 170 1.36 1.65 9.88
N THR A 171 0.60 1.32 10.91
CA THR A 171 -0.86 1.30 10.90
C THR A 171 -1.52 2.67 10.78
N ILE A 172 -2.85 2.65 10.72
CA ILE A 172 -3.74 3.80 10.95
C ILE A 172 -3.39 4.46 12.29
N ASP A 173 -3.62 5.76 12.42
CA ASP A 173 -3.36 6.58 13.62
C ASP A 173 -1.88 6.86 13.92
N VAL A 174 -1.03 6.85 12.92
CA VAL A 174 0.36 7.27 13.11
C VAL A 174 0.50 8.78 13.28
N PRO A 175 1.36 9.23 14.18
CA PRO A 175 1.62 10.65 14.33
C PRO A 175 2.29 11.22 13.09
N ILE A 176 1.95 12.46 12.76
CA ILE A 176 2.65 13.21 11.72
C ILE A 176 4.05 13.55 12.24
N ALA A 177 5.08 13.14 11.51
CA ALA A 177 6.46 13.37 11.92
C ALA A 177 6.81 14.86 11.89
N ASP A 178 7.43 15.33 12.97
CA ASP A 178 8.07 16.65 12.99
C ASP A 178 9.47 16.54 12.38
N LEU A 179 9.64 17.09 11.20
CA LEU A 179 10.93 17.16 10.51
C LEU A 179 11.73 18.42 10.85
N GLY A 180 11.20 19.23 11.76
CA GLY A 180 11.81 20.46 12.22
C GLY A 180 11.69 21.64 11.25
N PRO A 181 12.22 22.82 11.64
CA PRO A 181 12.14 24.04 10.83
C PRO A 181 12.90 23.88 9.50
N GLY A 182 12.30 24.30 8.41
CA GLY A 182 12.86 24.24 7.06
C GLY A 182 12.28 23.14 6.17
N VAL A 183 11.56 22.17 6.73
CA VAL A 183 10.72 21.27 5.93
C VAL A 183 9.31 21.85 5.92
N ARG A 184 9.04 22.73 4.97
CA ARG A 184 7.72 23.32 4.81
C ARG A 184 6.82 22.34 4.07
N VAL A 185 5.74 21.95 4.72
CA VAL A 185 4.62 21.30 4.05
C VAL A 185 3.83 22.40 3.38
N GLY A 186 3.91 22.46 2.08
CA GLY A 186 3.02 23.12 1.12
C GLY A 186 2.11 24.28 1.58
N THR A 187 2.65 25.34 2.17
CA THR A 187 1.84 26.56 2.43
C THR A 187 2.29 27.76 1.61
N ASP A 188 3.34 27.65 0.83
CA ASP A 188 3.82 28.73 0.00
C ASP A 188 3.56 28.44 -1.48
N ALA A 189 2.28 28.53 -1.89
CA ALA A 189 2.02 28.87 -3.27
C ALA A 189 2.55 30.30 -3.49
N PRO A 190 3.37 30.58 -4.51
CA PRO A 190 3.79 31.93 -4.81
C PRO A 190 2.55 32.76 -5.12
N THR A 191 2.39 33.86 -4.39
CA THR A 191 1.39 34.92 -4.66
C THR A 191 1.58 35.52 -6.04
#